data_1680d88c987c57c4f7e07f3d15491895
#
_entry.id   1680d88c987c57c4f7e07f3d15491895
#
_cell.length_a   1.000
_cell.length_b   1.000
_cell.length_c   1.000
_cell.angle_alpha   90.00
_cell.angle_beta   90.00
_cell.angle_gamma   90.00
#
_symmetry.space_group_name_H-M   'P 1'
#
loop_
_entity.id
_entity.type
_entity.pdbx_description
1 polymer ?
#
loop_
_entity_poly.entity_id
_entity_poly.type
_entity_poly.pdbx_seq_one_letter_code
_entity_poly.pdbx_strand_id
1 'polypeptide(L)'
;TGISSDVSDSANDSSADASSTDTASAPDAEAEPTSEPEAADDTGNTENTDNTAVSFAADNVPEVSTVLEQYYTALGARDINGLFAVTDNLTAEEQAQIEAESDVESYGDVKAYTISGPSDGTYIAFVSSRCKYLGINQTLPMLSEYYLYTKEDGSLKIMDDTDSDA
;
A
#
# COMPACT_ATOMS: atom_id res chain seq x y z
N THR A 1 -46.56 40.60 15.17
CA THR A 1 -46.42 41.44 13.98
C THR A 1 -45.35 40.80 13.12
N GLY A 2 -45.59 39.86 12.18
CA GLY A 2 -46.38 40.01 10.94
C GLY A 2 -45.37 40.44 9.87
N ILE A 3 -45.28 39.76 8.89
CA ILE A 3 -45.70 39.42 7.54
C ILE A 3 -44.61 38.67 6.81
N SER A 4 -44.73 37.52 6.19
CA SER A 4 -45.43 37.12 4.94
C SER A 4 -44.85 37.71 3.65
N SER A 5 -44.73 36.79 2.70
CA SER A 5 -44.72 36.95 1.23
C SER A 5 -43.32 36.99 0.61
N ASP A 6 -42.96 36.35 -0.50
CA ASP A 6 -43.76 35.93 -1.62
C ASP A 6 -42.99 34.92 -2.50
N VAL A 7 -43.76 34.12 -3.15
CA VAL A 7 -43.47 33.16 -4.22
C VAL A 7 -43.02 33.86 -5.48
N SER A 8 -42.09 33.30 -6.21
CA SER A 8 -42.05 33.44 -7.68
C SER A 8 -41.48 32.18 -8.35
N ASP A 9 -42.41 31.42 -8.80
CA ASP A 9 -42.48 30.51 -9.93
C ASP A 9 -41.98 31.15 -11.21
N SER A 10 -41.17 30.45 -11.97
CA SER A 10 -41.08 30.61 -13.41
C SER A 10 -40.55 29.33 -14.05
N ALA A 11 -41.52 28.55 -14.47
CA ALA A 11 -41.36 27.56 -15.54
C ALA A 11 -41.09 28.27 -16.86
N ASN A 12 -40.24 27.68 -17.66
CA ASN A 12 -40.27 27.78 -19.12
C ASN A 12 -39.70 26.50 -19.71
N ASP A 13 -40.47 25.74 -20.15
CA ASP A 13 -41.00 24.98 -21.25
C ASP A 13 -40.42 25.31 -22.64
N SER A 14 -40.43 24.26 -23.45
CA SER A 14 -40.33 24.18 -24.94
C SER A 14 -38.94 23.98 -25.51
N SER A 15 -38.71 23.07 -26.39
CA SER A 15 -39.38 22.11 -27.22
C SER A 15 -38.34 21.45 -28.11
N ALA A 16 -38.45 20.18 -28.27
CA ALA A 16 -38.39 19.34 -29.45
C ALA A 16 -37.88 19.94 -30.79
N ASP A 17 -37.01 19.20 -31.44
CA ASP A 17 -37.18 18.66 -32.82
C ASP A 17 -35.96 17.72 -33.10
N ALA A 18 -36.15 16.63 -33.40
CA ALA A 18 -36.41 15.59 -34.35
C ALA A 18 -35.52 15.60 -35.63
N SER A 19 -35.10 14.38 -35.96
CA SER A 19 -34.76 13.84 -37.31
C SER A 19 -33.35 14.19 -37.83
N SER A 20 -32.61 13.26 -38.39
CA SER A 20 -32.87 12.12 -39.25
C SER A 20 -31.61 11.28 -39.41
N THR A 21 -31.77 9.99 -39.41
CA THR A 21 -31.39 8.98 -40.45
C THR A 21 -30.21 9.28 -41.36
N ASP A 22 -29.25 8.36 -41.41
CA ASP A 22 -28.97 7.45 -42.53
C ASP A 22 -27.74 6.58 -42.19
N THR A 23 -27.89 5.34 -42.08
CA THR A 23 -27.71 4.20 -42.99
C THR A 23 -26.29 3.94 -43.51
N ALA A 24 -25.85 2.71 -43.25
CA ALA A 24 -24.94 1.82 -43.98
C ALA A 24 -23.44 2.12 -43.85
N SER A 25 -22.58 1.21 -43.57
CA SER A 25 -22.34 -0.14 -44.02
C SER A 25 -21.15 -0.68 -43.28
N ALA A 26 -21.19 -1.90 -42.84
CA ALA A 26 -19.99 -2.71 -42.66
C ALA A 26 -19.44 -3.13 -44.03
N PRO A 27 -18.14 -3.42 -44.14
CA PRO A 27 -17.75 -4.81 -44.28
C PRO A 27 -16.60 -5.19 -43.35
N ASP A 28 -16.76 -6.28 -42.64
CA ASP A 28 -16.07 -7.56 -42.80
C ASP A 28 -14.62 -7.47 -43.34
N ALA A 29 -13.68 -7.78 -42.44
CA ALA A 29 -12.40 -8.42 -42.79
C ALA A 29 -11.77 -8.99 -41.53
N GLU A 30 -12.05 -10.21 -41.26
CA GLU A 30 -11.23 -11.32 -40.80
C GLU A 30 -9.74 -11.12 -41.09
N ALA A 31 -8.91 -11.13 -40.03
CA ALA A 31 -7.56 -11.68 -40.04
C ALA A 31 -7.00 -11.74 -38.62
N GLU A 32 -7.08 -12.86 -37.98
CA GLU A 32 -6.04 -13.31 -37.04
C GLU A 32 -4.71 -13.46 -37.80
N PRO A 33 -3.57 -13.17 -37.17
CA PRO A 33 -2.69 -14.29 -36.91
C PRO A 33 -2.16 -14.36 -35.49
N THR A 34 -2.46 -15.47 -34.86
CA THR A 34 -1.63 -16.23 -33.94
C THR A 34 -0.15 -16.08 -34.26
N SER A 35 0.61 -15.55 -33.33
CA SER A 35 2.05 -15.75 -33.26
C SER A 35 2.44 -15.90 -31.80
N GLU A 36 2.43 -17.10 -31.38
CA GLU A 36 3.17 -17.67 -30.26
C GLU A 36 4.67 -17.51 -30.58
N PRO A 37 5.50 -16.87 -29.74
CA PRO A 37 6.94 -17.05 -29.88
C PRO A 37 7.37 -18.30 -29.15
N GLU A 38 7.89 -19.20 -29.92
CA GLU A 38 8.60 -20.41 -29.54
C GLU A 38 9.66 -20.15 -28.45
N ALA A 39 9.70 -21.09 -27.52
CA ALA A 39 10.79 -21.29 -26.57
C ALA A 39 12.13 -21.37 -27.30
N ALA A 40 12.99 -20.41 -27.08
CA ALA A 40 14.39 -20.54 -27.38
C ALA A 40 15.06 -21.23 -26.17
N ASP A 41 15.35 -22.49 -26.37
CA ASP A 41 16.32 -23.29 -25.65
C ASP A 41 17.71 -22.67 -25.88
N ASP A 42 18.25 -21.99 -24.89
CA ASP A 42 19.68 -21.64 -24.87
C ASP A 42 20.34 -22.31 -23.64
N THR A 43 20.81 -23.50 -23.94
CA THR A 43 21.74 -24.24 -23.10
C THR A 43 23.12 -23.60 -23.15
N GLY A 44 23.58 -23.11 -22.00
CA GLY A 44 25.03 -23.09 -21.75
C GLY A 44 25.64 -21.75 -21.43
N ASN A 45 25.66 -21.41 -20.17
CA ASN A 45 26.88 -20.92 -19.56
C ASN A 45 26.87 -21.17 -18.05
N THR A 46 27.61 -22.21 -17.66
CA THR A 46 27.95 -22.46 -16.25
C THR A 46 29.07 -21.50 -15.87
N GLU A 47 28.77 -20.34 -15.40
CA GLU A 47 29.68 -19.55 -14.59
C GLU A 47 29.08 -19.33 -13.23
N ASN A 48 29.69 -20.02 -12.30
CA ASN A 48 29.53 -19.99 -10.87
C ASN A 48 29.73 -18.56 -10.35
N THR A 49 28.66 -17.81 -10.26
CA THR A 49 28.57 -16.67 -9.38
C THR A 49 27.53 -17.04 -8.35
N ASP A 50 27.96 -17.05 -7.11
CA ASP A 50 27.16 -17.16 -5.90
C ASP A 50 26.17 -15.96 -5.87
N ASN A 51 25.25 -15.97 -6.82
CA ASN A 51 24.15 -15.06 -6.90
C ASN A 51 23.03 -15.71 -6.08
N THR A 52 23.07 -15.50 -4.77
CA THR A 52 21.94 -15.75 -3.92
C THR A 52 20.82 -14.87 -4.48
N ALA A 53 20.00 -15.45 -5.34
CA ALA A 53 18.86 -14.75 -5.93
C ALA A 53 18.01 -14.25 -4.78
N VAL A 54 18.02 -12.95 -4.58
CA VAL A 54 17.19 -12.30 -3.57
C VAL A 54 15.75 -12.63 -3.94
N SER A 55 15.09 -13.45 -3.12
CA SER A 55 13.70 -13.79 -3.34
C SER A 55 12.84 -12.62 -2.94
N PHE A 56 12.28 -11.92 -3.92
CA PHE A 56 11.29 -10.85 -3.70
C PHE A 56 9.86 -11.40 -3.53
N ALA A 57 9.71 -12.52 -2.86
CA ALA A 57 8.39 -13.03 -2.49
C ALA A 57 7.84 -12.25 -1.30
N ALA A 58 6.54 -12.00 -1.29
CA ALA A 58 5.89 -11.43 -0.12
C ALA A 58 6.05 -12.38 1.08
N ASP A 59 6.27 -11.79 2.25
CA ASP A 59 6.37 -12.49 3.54
C ASP A 59 7.44 -13.61 3.55
N ASN A 60 8.53 -13.36 2.81
CA ASN A 60 9.65 -14.29 2.65
C ASN A 60 10.47 -14.51 3.93
N VAL A 61 10.35 -13.62 4.92
CA VAL A 61 10.94 -13.73 6.26
C VAL A 61 9.82 -13.64 7.30
N PRO A 62 9.26 -14.76 7.78
CA PRO A 62 8.05 -14.77 8.61
C PRO A 62 8.17 -13.97 9.91
N GLU A 63 9.36 -13.92 10.52
CA GLU A 63 9.60 -13.18 11.75
C GLU A 63 9.44 -11.66 11.51
N VAL A 64 9.96 -11.16 10.38
CA VAL A 64 9.84 -9.76 9.98
C VAL A 64 8.39 -9.42 9.68
N SER A 65 7.69 -10.28 8.93
CA SER A 65 6.27 -10.08 8.62
C SER A 65 5.42 -10.01 9.87
N THR A 66 5.68 -10.89 10.85
CA THR A 66 4.97 -10.89 12.13
C THR A 66 5.16 -9.58 12.90
N VAL A 67 6.38 -9.07 12.99
CA VAL A 67 6.67 -7.81 13.69
C VAL A 67 5.97 -6.63 12.99
N LEU A 68 6.00 -6.60 11.66
CA LEU A 68 5.35 -5.54 10.87
C LEU A 68 3.82 -5.60 10.96
N GLU A 69 3.21 -6.78 10.97
CA GLU A 69 1.76 -6.94 11.20
C GLU A 69 1.36 -6.44 12.58
N GLN A 70 2.15 -6.75 13.62
CA GLN A 70 1.94 -6.25 14.97
C GLN A 70 2.06 -4.72 15.03
N TYR A 71 3.05 -4.15 14.35
CA TYR A 71 3.25 -2.71 14.25
C TYR A 71 2.03 -2.02 13.63
N TYR A 72 1.57 -2.46 12.47
CA TYR A 72 0.41 -1.86 11.81
C TYR A 72 -0.90 -2.06 12.59
N THR A 73 -1.03 -3.17 13.30
CA THR A 73 -2.17 -3.43 14.19
C THR A 73 -2.17 -2.44 15.36
N ALA A 74 -1.02 -2.27 16.02
CA ALA A 74 -0.87 -1.35 17.13
C ALA A 74 -1.04 0.11 16.69
N LEU A 75 -0.48 0.47 15.52
CA LEU A 75 -0.60 1.80 14.93
C LEU A 75 -2.08 2.16 14.64
N GLY A 76 -2.82 1.25 14.01
CA GLY A 76 -4.24 1.44 13.74
C GLY A 76 -5.10 1.51 15.00
N ALA A 77 -4.72 0.79 16.05
CA ALA A 77 -5.37 0.84 17.36
C ALA A 77 -4.90 2.01 18.25
N ARG A 78 -3.87 2.74 17.86
CA ARG A 78 -3.16 3.75 18.68
C ARG A 78 -2.65 3.15 20.00
N ASP A 79 -2.26 1.90 19.95
CA ASP A 79 -1.73 1.18 21.10
C ASP A 79 -0.22 1.46 21.25
N ILE A 80 0.10 2.48 22.02
CA ILE A 80 1.49 2.89 22.29
C ILE A 80 2.30 1.76 22.92
N ASN A 81 1.70 0.95 23.80
CA ASN A 81 2.40 -0.19 24.40
C ASN A 81 2.70 -1.29 23.38
N GLY A 82 1.75 -1.54 22.46
CA GLY A 82 1.95 -2.46 21.35
C GLY A 82 3.06 -2.00 20.40
N LEU A 83 3.16 -0.68 20.16
CA LEU A 83 4.24 -0.11 19.36
C LEU A 83 5.60 -0.27 20.06
N PHE A 84 5.72 0.03 21.35
CA PHE A 84 6.94 -0.21 22.12
C PHE A 84 7.38 -1.68 22.13
N ALA A 85 6.43 -2.60 22.00
CA ALA A 85 6.77 -4.02 21.92
C ALA A 85 7.54 -4.38 20.65
N VAL A 86 7.39 -3.62 19.56
CA VAL A 86 7.95 -3.93 18.23
C VAL A 86 8.93 -2.86 17.70
N THR A 87 8.93 -1.66 18.26
CA THR A 87 9.89 -0.60 17.93
C THR A 87 11.00 -0.53 18.97
N ASP A 88 12.15 0.00 18.61
CA ASP A 88 13.25 0.18 19.55
C ASP A 88 13.09 1.47 20.37
N ASN A 89 12.73 2.53 19.69
CA ASN A 89 12.54 3.84 20.30
C ASN A 89 11.27 4.49 19.73
N LEU A 90 10.45 5.04 20.60
CA LEU A 90 9.27 5.83 20.24
C LEU A 90 9.32 7.10 21.07
N THR A 91 9.61 8.22 20.44
CA THR A 91 9.74 9.50 21.14
C THR A 91 8.40 9.98 21.70
N ALA A 92 8.43 10.86 22.68
CA ALA A 92 7.20 11.43 23.25
C ALA A 92 6.40 12.26 22.20
N GLU A 93 7.10 12.83 21.21
CA GLU A 93 6.49 13.58 20.13
C GLU A 93 5.73 12.67 19.16
N GLU A 94 6.33 11.55 18.76
CA GLU A 94 5.69 10.53 17.92
C GLU A 94 4.50 9.89 18.62
N GLN A 95 4.62 9.56 19.92
CA GLN A 95 3.49 9.07 20.70
C GLN A 95 2.33 10.06 20.67
N ALA A 96 2.59 11.33 20.91
CA ALA A 96 1.56 12.37 20.90
C ALA A 96 0.95 12.53 19.50
N GLN A 97 1.74 12.38 18.45
CA GLN A 97 1.26 12.44 17.05
C GLN A 97 0.36 11.23 16.73
N ILE A 98 0.77 10.03 17.11
CA ILE A 98 -0.02 8.81 16.94
C ILE A 98 -1.34 8.87 17.71
N GLU A 99 -1.31 9.36 18.96
CA GLU A 99 -2.53 9.54 19.76
C GLU A 99 -3.46 10.61 19.19
N ALA A 100 -2.91 11.66 18.58
CA ALA A 100 -3.67 12.74 17.94
C ALA A 100 -4.22 12.36 16.57
N GLU A 101 -3.67 11.32 15.92
CA GLU A 101 -4.12 10.84 14.61
C GLU A 101 -5.58 10.36 14.70
N SER A 102 -6.48 11.10 14.09
CA SER A 102 -7.91 10.78 14.14
C SER A 102 -8.50 10.37 12.80
N ASP A 103 -7.76 10.59 11.73
CA ASP A 103 -8.29 10.44 10.38
C ASP A 103 -8.15 9.02 9.84
N VAL A 104 -7.23 8.24 10.40
CA VAL A 104 -7.03 6.83 10.02
C VAL A 104 -7.95 5.94 10.84
N GLU A 105 -8.74 5.13 10.14
CA GLU A 105 -9.62 4.12 10.73
C GLU A 105 -8.88 2.79 10.97
N SER A 106 -8.10 2.34 9.98
CA SER A 106 -7.36 1.08 10.09
C SER A 106 -6.29 0.94 9.00
N TYR A 107 -5.34 0.04 9.27
CA TYR A 107 -4.40 -0.49 8.28
C TYR A 107 -4.72 -1.97 8.02
N GLY A 108 -4.45 -2.43 6.78
CA GLY A 108 -4.70 -3.82 6.39
C GLY A 108 -3.87 -4.24 5.18
N ASP A 109 -4.03 -5.49 4.77
CA ASP A 109 -3.32 -6.09 3.63
C ASP A 109 -1.79 -5.88 3.69
N VAL A 110 -1.21 -5.99 4.89
CA VAL A 110 0.22 -5.80 5.14
C VAL A 110 0.97 -6.96 4.50
N LYS A 111 1.95 -6.65 3.65
CA LYS A 111 2.85 -7.60 2.99
C LYS A 111 4.26 -7.07 3.00
N ALA A 112 5.17 -7.85 3.56
CA ALA A 112 6.57 -7.51 3.67
C ALA A 112 7.42 -8.20 2.60
N TYR A 113 8.24 -7.43 1.91
CA TYR A 113 9.26 -7.90 0.98
C TYR A 113 10.61 -7.61 1.61
N THR A 114 11.23 -8.64 2.17
CA THR A 114 12.38 -8.47 3.06
C THR A 114 13.66 -8.94 2.38
N ILE A 115 14.71 -8.15 2.54
CA ILE A 115 16.09 -8.51 2.20
C ILE A 115 16.96 -8.44 3.44
N SER A 116 18.08 -9.18 3.44
CA SER A 116 19.08 -9.05 4.50
C SER A 116 19.69 -7.65 4.48
N GLY A 117 19.86 -7.07 5.64
CA GLY A 117 20.56 -5.81 5.81
C GLY A 117 22.08 -5.98 5.74
N PRO A 118 22.82 -4.89 5.95
CA PRO A 118 24.28 -4.87 5.80
C PRO A 118 25.03 -5.65 6.90
N SER A 119 24.38 -5.96 8.00
CA SER A 119 24.96 -6.69 9.13
C SER A 119 24.12 -7.92 9.46
N ASP A 120 24.74 -8.91 10.11
CA ASP A 120 24.05 -10.10 10.57
C ASP A 120 22.88 -9.73 11.52
N GLY A 121 21.71 -10.34 11.32
CA GLY A 121 20.52 -10.07 12.10
C GLY A 121 19.85 -8.74 11.81
N THR A 122 20.23 -8.07 10.72
CA THR A 122 19.54 -6.87 10.23
C THR A 122 18.76 -7.14 8.95
N TYR A 123 17.68 -6.40 8.76
CA TYR A 123 16.76 -6.55 7.61
C TYR A 123 16.30 -5.20 7.10
N ILE A 124 16.07 -5.14 5.80
CA ILE A 124 15.37 -4.04 5.13
C ILE A 124 14.07 -4.63 4.59
N ALA A 125 12.95 -4.06 4.97
CA ALA A 125 11.63 -4.51 4.55
C ALA A 125 10.88 -3.40 3.80
N PHE A 126 10.47 -3.69 2.57
CA PHE A 126 9.51 -2.87 1.84
C PHE A 126 8.12 -3.42 2.11
N VAL A 127 7.25 -2.59 2.67
CA VAL A 127 5.93 -3.01 3.11
C VAL A 127 4.87 -2.37 2.24
N SER A 128 4.10 -3.22 1.57
CA SER A 128 2.86 -2.81 0.93
C SER A 128 1.71 -2.98 1.93
N SER A 129 0.93 -1.94 2.13
CA SER A 129 -0.25 -1.96 3.00
C SER A 129 -1.40 -1.16 2.40
N ARG A 130 -2.56 -1.24 3.03
CA ARG A 130 -3.72 -0.42 2.72
C ARG A 130 -4.16 0.35 3.94
N CYS A 131 -4.35 1.64 3.77
CA CYS A 131 -4.86 2.53 4.79
C CYS A 131 -6.34 2.87 4.51
N LYS A 132 -7.18 2.78 5.52
CA LYS A 132 -8.57 3.23 5.48
C LYS A 132 -8.72 4.48 6.31
N TYR A 133 -9.23 5.54 5.69
CA TYR A 133 -9.51 6.80 6.35
C TYR A 133 -10.99 6.91 6.74
N LEU A 134 -11.25 7.60 7.84
CA LEU A 134 -12.61 7.90 8.30
C LEU A 134 -13.40 8.65 7.23
N GLY A 135 -14.61 8.20 6.97
CA GLY A 135 -15.50 8.82 5.98
C GLY A 135 -15.17 8.51 4.52
N ILE A 136 -14.10 7.76 4.25
CA ILE A 136 -13.74 7.32 2.90
C ILE A 136 -14.05 5.83 2.75
N ASN A 137 -14.89 5.47 1.78
CA ASN A 137 -15.26 4.06 1.56
C ASN A 137 -14.18 3.21 0.88
N GLN A 138 -13.15 3.85 0.35
CA GLN A 138 -12.05 3.19 -0.34
C GLN A 138 -10.81 3.15 0.52
N THR A 139 -10.03 2.06 0.40
CA THR A 139 -8.69 1.98 0.98
C THR A 139 -7.65 2.51 0.02
N LEU A 140 -6.64 3.20 0.53
CA LEU A 140 -5.53 3.72 -0.23
C LEU A 140 -4.33 2.80 -0.10
N PRO A 141 -3.64 2.47 -1.20
CA PRO A 141 -2.40 1.71 -1.14
C PRO A 141 -1.27 2.58 -0.57
N MET A 142 -0.45 1.98 0.27
CA MET A 142 0.73 2.59 0.85
C MET A 142 1.93 1.69 0.60
N LEU A 143 3.11 2.31 0.48
CA LEU A 143 4.39 1.64 0.43
C LEU A 143 5.31 2.34 1.43
N SER A 144 5.90 1.55 2.31
CA SER A 144 6.81 2.04 3.35
C SER A 144 8.06 1.18 3.39
N GLU A 145 9.16 1.76 3.86
CA GLU A 145 10.42 1.07 4.09
C GLU A 145 10.71 1.04 5.58
N TYR A 146 11.20 -0.10 6.06
CA TYR A 146 11.57 -0.29 7.46
C TYR A 146 12.92 -0.97 7.57
N TYR A 147 13.71 -0.50 8.54
CA TYR A 147 14.93 -1.17 8.99
C TYR A 147 14.62 -1.93 10.27
N LEU A 148 15.01 -3.21 10.30
CA LEU A 148 14.81 -4.04 11.46
C LEU A 148 16.14 -4.66 11.88
N TYR A 149 16.28 -4.91 13.17
CA TYR A 149 17.45 -5.58 13.71
C TYR A 149 17.06 -6.51 14.85
N THR A 150 17.87 -7.54 15.04
CA THR A 150 17.72 -8.51 16.12
C THR A 150 18.53 -8.05 17.31
N LYS A 151 17.89 -7.88 18.46
CA LYS A 151 18.55 -7.56 19.73
C LYS A 151 19.33 -8.76 20.27
N GLU A 152 20.19 -8.52 21.26
CA GLU A 152 20.97 -9.56 21.96
C GLU A 152 20.09 -10.65 22.60
N ASP A 153 18.85 -10.29 22.99
CA ASP A 153 17.88 -11.22 23.56
C ASP A 153 17.12 -12.05 22.50
N GLY A 154 17.44 -11.84 21.22
CA GLY A 154 16.82 -12.50 20.07
C GLY A 154 15.51 -11.84 19.61
N SER A 155 15.05 -10.78 20.23
CA SER A 155 13.85 -10.06 19.77
C SER A 155 14.17 -9.21 18.55
N LEU A 156 13.26 -9.22 17.57
CA LEU A 156 13.34 -8.38 16.38
C LEU A 156 12.62 -7.06 16.63
N LYS A 157 13.25 -5.95 16.25
CA LYS A 157 12.75 -4.60 16.45
C LYS A 157 12.83 -3.78 15.18
N ILE A 158 11.85 -2.92 14.98
CA ILE A 158 11.89 -1.86 13.96
C ILE A 158 12.75 -0.74 14.51
N MET A 159 13.76 -0.36 13.74
CA MET A 159 14.62 0.78 14.04
C MET A 159 13.87 2.06 13.69
N ASP A 160 13.79 2.98 14.62
CA ASP A 160 13.28 4.30 14.35
C ASP A 160 14.36 5.16 13.69
N ASP A 161 14.00 5.85 12.60
CA ASP A 161 14.95 6.61 11.75
C ASP A 161 15.31 7.99 12.34
N THR A 162 14.96 8.25 13.61
CA THR A 162 15.23 9.54 14.23
C THR A 162 16.70 9.76 14.61
N ASP A 163 17.56 8.75 14.46
CA ASP A 163 19.01 8.86 14.77
C ASP A 163 19.89 9.11 13.53
N SER A 164 19.33 9.47 12.38
CA SER A 164 20.11 9.72 11.15
C SER A 164 20.83 11.07 11.10
N ASP A 165 20.79 11.85 12.17
CA ASP A 165 21.45 13.17 12.28
C ASP A 165 22.63 13.15 13.26
N ALA A 166 23.60 12.27 13.04
CA ALA A 166 24.89 12.30 13.75
C ALA A 166 26.07 12.32 12.78
#